data_c8ae239b6cb4792802c283b8a6e414eb
#
_entry.id   c8ae239b6cb4792802c283b8a6e414eb
#
_cell.length_a   1.000
_cell.length_b   1.000
_cell.length_c   1.000
_cell.angle_alpha   90.00
_cell.angle_beta   90.00
_cell.angle_gamma   90.00
#
_symmetry.space_group_name_H-M   'P 1'
#
loop_
_entity.id
_entity.type
_entity.pdbx_description
1 polymer ?
#
loop_
_entity_poly.entity_id
_entity_poly.type
_entity_poly.pdbx_seq_one_letter_code
_entity_poly.pdbx_strand_id
1 'polypeptide(L)'
;DGYGFTYRFVSPSTIEITSYYGYDAEVTVPSTIDGYTVVGIQSFHNEEEYSNVNVFVRKVVLPDTVTYIANSAFYDDDDWSAKTHSELREIVLPEGLKTIGARAFYNNNYLQKIEIPASVTEVGAAAFASCAELSDVTIKSENTLLHGGAFGEKAGYSAGRFAKNLYDLHYDWLYDDGASDFFIWQGQLLDYKGTSKTPVIPDNVTVIGA
;
A
#
# COMPACT_ATOMS: atom_id res chain seq x y z
N ASP A 1 3.31 26.01 -7.92
CA ASP A 1 3.86 26.13 -6.57
C ASP A 1 5.35 25.75 -6.57
N GLY A 2 6.10 26.18 -5.57
CA GLY A 2 7.55 25.97 -5.53
C GLY A 2 7.99 24.58 -5.06
N TYR A 3 7.06 23.62 -4.84
CA TYR A 3 7.35 22.31 -4.23
C TYR A 3 7.23 21.14 -5.19
N GLY A 4 6.84 21.34 -6.43
CA GLY A 4 6.67 20.27 -7.41
C GLY A 4 5.42 19.41 -7.18
N PHE A 5 4.41 19.90 -6.45
CA PHE A 5 3.15 19.19 -6.22
C PHE A 5 1.97 19.89 -6.88
N THR A 6 1.01 19.11 -7.38
CA THR A 6 -0.36 19.57 -7.60
C THR A 6 -1.24 19.08 -6.47
N TYR A 7 -2.33 19.81 -6.22
CA TYR A 7 -3.27 19.45 -5.15
C TYR A 7 -4.69 19.88 -5.51
N ARG A 8 -5.65 19.30 -4.81
CA ARG A 8 -7.04 19.76 -4.82
C ARG A 8 -7.55 20.00 -3.41
N PHE A 9 -8.57 20.84 -3.29
CA PHE A 9 -9.20 21.13 -2.01
C PHE A 9 -10.08 19.97 -1.55
N VAL A 10 -9.91 19.56 -0.29
CA VAL A 10 -10.79 18.64 0.44
C VAL A 10 -11.76 19.46 1.29
N SER A 11 -11.29 20.60 1.83
CA SER A 11 -12.06 21.57 2.58
C SER A 11 -11.51 22.99 2.36
N PRO A 12 -12.13 24.07 2.91
CA PRO A 12 -11.59 25.41 2.79
C PRO A 12 -10.16 25.62 3.32
N SER A 13 -9.66 24.70 4.19
CA SER A 13 -8.32 24.80 4.81
C SER A 13 -7.44 23.58 4.60
N THR A 14 -7.94 22.54 3.92
CA THR A 14 -7.21 21.29 3.71
C THR A 14 -7.17 20.87 2.25
N ILE A 15 -6.08 20.24 1.88
CA ILE A 15 -5.80 19.77 0.52
C ILE A 15 -5.34 18.31 0.53
N GLU A 16 -5.47 17.66 -0.60
CA GLU A 16 -4.81 16.39 -0.89
C GLU A 16 -3.92 16.53 -2.13
N ILE A 17 -2.79 15.83 -2.13
CA ILE A 17 -1.87 15.80 -3.25
C ILE A 17 -2.48 14.99 -4.39
N THR A 18 -2.42 15.52 -5.60
CA THR A 18 -2.93 14.86 -6.82
C THR A 18 -1.83 14.46 -7.80
N SER A 19 -0.61 15.02 -7.67
CA SER A 19 0.54 14.67 -8.49
C SER A 19 1.82 15.21 -7.88
N TYR A 20 2.97 14.58 -8.22
CA TYR A 20 4.30 15.12 -8.00
C TYR A 20 5.07 15.17 -9.31
N TYR A 21 5.55 16.36 -9.69
CA TYR A 21 6.30 16.63 -10.94
C TYR A 21 7.72 17.16 -10.70
N GLY A 22 8.21 17.05 -9.47
CA GLY A 22 9.59 17.38 -9.12
C GLY A 22 10.60 16.35 -9.62
N TYR A 23 11.89 16.65 -9.42
CA TYR A 23 13.00 15.85 -9.93
C TYR A 23 13.81 15.15 -8.81
N ASP A 24 13.30 15.17 -7.59
CA ASP A 24 14.01 14.64 -6.44
C ASP A 24 13.83 13.12 -6.31
N ALA A 25 14.92 12.40 -6.05
CA ALA A 25 14.86 10.97 -5.75
C ALA A 25 14.30 10.70 -4.34
N GLU A 26 14.43 11.64 -3.44
CA GLU A 26 13.88 11.59 -2.07
C GLU A 26 12.95 12.79 -1.88
N VAL A 27 11.69 12.50 -1.62
CA VAL A 27 10.63 13.51 -1.51
C VAL A 27 10.08 13.54 -0.11
N THR A 28 10.16 14.70 0.54
CA THR A 28 9.43 14.97 1.78
C THR A 28 8.22 15.82 1.47
N VAL A 29 7.03 15.24 1.62
CA VAL A 29 5.78 15.97 1.42
C VAL A 29 5.61 16.96 2.58
N PRO A 30 5.44 18.27 2.31
CA PRO A 30 5.26 19.25 3.36
C PRO A 30 3.89 19.10 4.03
N SER A 31 3.80 19.42 5.31
CA SER A 31 2.53 19.40 6.05
C SER A 31 1.54 20.47 5.60
N THR A 32 2.05 21.52 4.93
CA THR A 32 1.23 22.60 4.37
C THR A 32 1.81 23.06 3.01
N ILE A 33 0.92 23.37 2.07
CA ILE A 33 1.25 23.99 0.78
C ILE A 33 0.35 25.20 0.61
N ASP A 34 0.92 26.36 0.27
CA ASP A 34 0.19 27.64 0.08
C ASP A 34 -0.70 28.01 1.28
N GLY A 35 -0.31 27.60 2.50
CA GLY A 35 -1.05 27.83 3.74
C GLY A 35 -2.17 26.82 4.02
N TYR A 36 -2.38 25.82 3.16
CA TYR A 36 -3.38 24.77 3.32
C TYR A 36 -2.73 23.49 3.88
N THR A 37 -3.41 22.83 4.82
CA THR A 37 -2.92 21.59 5.42
C THR A 37 -3.07 20.40 4.46
N VAL A 38 -2.00 19.66 4.25
CA VAL A 38 -2.01 18.41 3.47
C VAL A 38 -2.56 17.29 4.33
N VAL A 39 -3.71 16.73 3.98
CA VAL A 39 -4.41 15.69 4.76
C VAL A 39 -4.51 14.34 4.05
N GLY A 40 -4.18 14.26 2.77
CA GLY A 40 -4.28 13.04 1.99
C GLY A 40 -3.38 13.00 0.78
N ILE A 41 -3.16 11.79 0.27
CA ILE A 41 -2.51 11.53 -1.00
C ILE A 41 -3.52 10.87 -1.93
N GLN A 42 -3.98 11.61 -2.93
CA GLN A 42 -4.92 11.11 -3.94
C GLN A 42 -4.17 10.40 -5.05
N SER A 43 -3.07 10.97 -5.52
CA SER A 43 -2.17 10.39 -6.51
C SER A 43 -0.78 11.00 -6.33
N PHE A 44 0.24 10.21 -6.68
CA PHE A 44 1.64 10.64 -6.65
C PHE A 44 2.32 10.49 -8.03
N HIS A 45 1.52 10.18 -9.05
CA HIS A 45 2.01 10.02 -10.41
C HIS A 45 2.31 11.38 -11.06
N ASN A 46 3.28 11.40 -11.97
CA ASN A 46 3.47 12.51 -12.87
C ASN A 46 2.62 12.28 -14.12
N GLU A 47 1.51 12.99 -14.26
CA GLU A 47 0.58 12.84 -15.40
C GLU A 47 1.07 13.55 -16.68
N GLU A 48 2.21 14.24 -16.65
CA GLU A 48 2.75 14.87 -17.85
C GLU A 48 3.45 13.84 -18.75
N GLU A 49 2.69 13.19 -19.59
CA GLU A 49 3.02 12.15 -20.56
C GLU A 49 4.15 12.53 -21.56
N TYR A 50 4.65 13.76 -21.53
CA TYR A 50 5.61 14.31 -22.48
C TYR A 50 6.92 14.78 -21.88
N SER A 51 7.11 14.76 -20.60
CA SER A 51 8.40 15.10 -20.03
C SER A 51 9.36 13.90 -20.19
N ASN A 52 10.42 14.06 -21.01
CA ASN A 52 11.54 13.10 -21.10
C ASN A 52 12.34 12.99 -19.79
N VAL A 53 11.74 13.30 -18.67
CA VAL A 53 12.38 13.34 -17.37
C VAL A 53 11.96 12.10 -16.60
N ASN A 54 12.83 11.12 -16.63
CA ASN A 54 12.75 9.96 -15.76
C ASN A 54 13.03 10.41 -14.31
N VAL A 55 12.00 10.83 -13.61
CA VAL A 55 12.10 11.13 -12.19
C VAL A 55 11.84 9.82 -11.43
N PHE A 56 12.91 9.24 -10.94
CA PHE A 56 12.85 8.03 -10.15
C PHE A 56 12.76 8.41 -8.66
N VAL A 57 11.55 8.60 -8.17
CA VAL A 57 11.33 8.80 -6.74
C VAL A 57 11.60 7.46 -6.04
N ARG A 58 12.62 7.44 -5.18
CA ARG A 58 13.05 6.25 -4.45
C ARG A 58 12.56 6.22 -3.01
N LYS A 59 12.33 7.41 -2.45
CA LYS A 59 11.87 7.55 -1.08
C LYS A 59 10.83 8.65 -0.98
N VAL A 60 9.75 8.37 -0.25
CA VAL A 60 8.73 9.35 0.11
C VAL A 60 8.58 9.40 1.62
N VAL A 61 8.57 10.59 2.19
CA VAL A 61 8.24 10.83 3.60
C VAL A 61 6.95 11.63 3.67
N LEU A 62 5.93 11.06 4.28
CA LEU A 62 4.63 11.71 4.46
C LEU A 62 4.58 12.44 5.81
N PRO A 63 3.97 13.65 5.88
CA PRO A 63 3.86 14.41 7.11
C PRO A 63 2.76 13.84 8.03
N ASP A 64 2.85 14.13 9.33
CA ASP A 64 1.89 13.66 10.35
C ASP A 64 0.45 14.15 10.13
N THR A 65 0.26 15.15 9.28
CA THR A 65 -1.07 15.66 8.90
C THR A 65 -1.82 14.77 7.93
N VAL A 66 -1.13 13.84 7.24
CA VAL A 66 -1.76 12.91 6.29
C VAL A 66 -2.48 11.81 7.04
N THR A 67 -3.77 11.69 6.77
CA THR A 67 -4.66 10.72 7.41
C THR A 67 -5.12 9.60 6.49
N TYR A 68 -4.96 9.74 5.18
CA TYR A 68 -5.30 8.69 4.21
C TYR A 68 -4.41 8.72 2.97
N ILE A 69 -4.25 7.53 2.40
CA ILE A 69 -3.71 7.30 1.06
C ILE A 69 -4.85 6.73 0.23
N ALA A 70 -5.20 7.38 -0.87
CA ALA A 70 -6.33 6.98 -1.70
C ALA A 70 -6.07 5.70 -2.49
N ASN A 71 -7.13 5.18 -3.13
CA ASN A 71 -7.00 4.05 -4.05
C ASN A 71 -6.02 4.39 -5.18
N SER A 72 -5.12 3.46 -5.47
CA SER A 72 -4.13 3.58 -6.55
C SER A 72 -3.20 4.81 -6.46
N ALA A 73 -3.01 5.40 -5.27
CA ALA A 73 -2.24 6.64 -5.11
C ALA A 73 -0.78 6.55 -5.60
N PHE A 74 -0.13 5.40 -5.41
CA PHE A 74 1.23 5.08 -5.87
C PHE A 74 1.23 3.87 -6.81
N TYR A 75 0.11 3.60 -7.47
CA TYR A 75 -0.04 2.48 -8.41
C TYR A 75 0.98 2.60 -9.55
N ASP A 76 1.71 1.53 -9.84
CA ASP A 76 2.56 1.44 -11.01
C ASP A 76 1.87 0.58 -12.09
N ASP A 77 1.78 1.13 -13.28
CA ASP A 77 1.21 0.48 -14.45
C ASP A 77 2.29 -0.38 -15.12
N ASP A 78 2.00 -1.66 -15.41
CA ASP A 78 2.90 -2.58 -16.10
C ASP A 78 3.10 -2.24 -17.59
N ASP A 79 2.63 -1.11 -18.07
CA ASP A 79 2.83 -0.72 -19.45
C ASP A 79 4.30 -0.37 -19.73
N TRP A 80 5.05 -1.36 -20.20
CA TRP A 80 6.44 -1.21 -20.65
C TRP A 80 6.64 -0.14 -21.72
N SER A 81 5.56 0.37 -22.32
CA SER A 81 5.60 1.49 -23.25
C SER A 81 5.63 2.85 -22.54
N ALA A 82 5.10 2.93 -21.33
CA ALA A 82 5.20 4.08 -20.47
C ALA A 82 6.58 4.10 -19.81
N LYS A 83 7.38 5.12 -20.05
CA LYS A 83 8.72 5.31 -19.45
C LYS A 83 8.66 5.71 -17.96
N THR A 84 7.59 5.39 -17.28
CA THR A 84 7.27 5.87 -15.93
C THR A 84 7.10 4.70 -14.97
N HIS A 85 8.19 3.95 -14.74
CA HIS A 85 8.19 2.93 -13.70
C HIS A 85 8.51 3.55 -12.34
N SER A 86 7.76 3.16 -11.33
CA SER A 86 8.05 3.53 -9.96
C SER A 86 9.34 2.84 -9.48
N GLU A 87 10.35 3.62 -9.10
CA GLU A 87 11.53 3.11 -8.37
C GLU A 87 11.39 3.25 -6.85
N LEU A 88 10.16 3.41 -6.36
CA LEU A 88 9.90 3.58 -4.92
C LEU A 88 10.44 2.38 -4.14
N ARG A 89 11.41 2.63 -3.26
CA ARG A 89 12.08 1.63 -2.40
C ARG A 89 11.66 1.74 -0.96
N GLU A 90 11.31 2.95 -0.54
CA GLU A 90 10.95 3.26 0.84
C GLU A 90 9.84 4.30 0.88
N ILE A 91 8.86 4.07 1.74
CA ILE A 91 7.89 5.09 2.12
C ILE A 91 7.77 5.14 3.64
N VAL A 92 7.86 6.35 4.21
CA VAL A 92 7.64 6.59 5.63
C VAL A 92 6.20 7.05 5.83
N LEU A 93 5.42 6.21 6.47
CA LEU A 93 4.01 6.46 6.79
C LEU A 93 3.90 7.18 8.15
N PRO A 94 3.05 8.21 8.26
CA PRO A 94 2.91 8.96 9.50
C PRO A 94 2.06 8.21 10.54
N GLU A 95 2.34 8.44 11.81
CA GLU A 95 1.59 7.82 12.93
C GLU A 95 0.12 8.31 13.02
N GLY A 96 -0.27 9.33 12.25
CA GLY A 96 -1.66 9.82 12.11
C GLY A 96 -2.47 9.10 11.04
N LEU A 97 -1.84 8.30 10.18
CA LEU A 97 -2.49 7.64 9.05
C LEU A 97 -3.61 6.68 9.51
N LYS A 98 -4.77 6.73 8.85
CA LYS A 98 -5.95 5.92 9.19
C LYS A 98 -6.25 4.85 8.16
N THR A 99 -6.12 5.18 6.87
CA THR A 99 -6.48 4.26 5.79
C THR A 99 -5.44 4.25 4.67
N ILE A 100 -5.22 3.06 4.12
CA ILE A 100 -4.48 2.83 2.89
C ILE A 100 -5.46 2.22 1.89
N GLY A 101 -5.68 2.90 0.77
CA GLY A 101 -6.67 2.53 -0.23
C GLY A 101 -6.34 1.26 -1.01
N ALA A 102 -7.32 0.75 -1.73
CA ALA A 102 -7.14 -0.40 -2.61
C ALA A 102 -6.09 -0.10 -3.69
N ARG A 103 -5.19 -1.06 -3.95
CA ARG A 103 -4.10 -0.94 -4.93
C ARG A 103 -3.18 0.28 -4.71
N ALA A 104 -3.15 0.84 -3.52
CA ALA A 104 -2.43 2.08 -3.25
C ALA A 104 -0.94 2.02 -3.65
N PHE A 105 -0.30 0.87 -3.48
CA PHE A 105 1.10 0.59 -3.84
C PHE A 105 1.23 -0.60 -4.80
N TYR A 106 0.16 -0.92 -5.53
CA TYR A 106 0.17 -2.04 -6.46
C TYR A 106 1.35 -1.92 -7.45
N ASN A 107 2.05 -3.04 -7.67
CA ASN A 107 3.15 -3.17 -8.62
C ASN A 107 4.40 -2.29 -8.33
N ASN A 108 4.56 -1.77 -7.10
CA ASN A 108 5.80 -1.10 -6.70
C ASN A 108 6.91 -2.14 -6.49
N ASN A 109 7.47 -2.63 -7.60
CA ASN A 109 8.38 -3.78 -7.63
C ASN A 109 9.66 -3.60 -6.80
N TYR A 110 10.10 -2.37 -6.58
CA TYR A 110 11.33 -2.05 -5.82
C TYR A 110 11.07 -1.71 -4.36
N LEU A 111 9.81 -1.65 -3.90
CA LEU A 111 9.48 -1.40 -2.50
C LEU A 111 9.94 -2.59 -1.65
N GLN A 112 10.89 -2.36 -0.73
CA GLN A 112 11.55 -3.42 0.04
C GLN A 112 10.96 -3.59 1.44
N LYS A 113 10.49 -2.51 2.01
CA LYS A 113 9.99 -2.45 3.38
C LYS A 113 8.75 -1.60 3.49
N ILE A 114 7.83 -2.03 4.34
CA ILE A 114 6.70 -1.23 4.79
C ILE A 114 6.45 -1.41 6.29
N GLU A 115 6.28 -0.31 6.99
CA GLU A 115 5.89 -0.26 8.37
C GLU A 115 4.53 0.43 8.48
N ILE A 116 3.47 -0.32 8.76
CA ILE A 116 2.11 0.18 8.87
C ILE A 116 1.87 0.63 10.32
N PRO A 117 1.62 1.93 10.56
CA PRO A 117 1.43 2.48 11.90
C PRO A 117 0.23 1.88 12.63
N ALA A 118 0.28 1.90 13.97
CA ALA A 118 -0.81 1.39 14.80
C ALA A 118 -2.13 2.16 14.64
N SER A 119 -2.07 3.37 14.10
CA SER A 119 -3.23 4.22 13.81
C SER A 119 -4.03 3.78 12.59
N VAL A 120 -3.44 2.94 11.71
CA VAL A 120 -4.10 2.45 10.49
C VAL A 120 -5.16 1.42 10.87
N THR A 121 -6.39 1.72 10.54
CA THR A 121 -7.55 0.86 10.80
C THR A 121 -7.89 -0.04 9.62
N GLU A 122 -7.45 0.34 8.40
CA GLU A 122 -7.85 -0.35 7.18
C GLU A 122 -6.76 -0.29 6.11
N VAL A 123 -6.47 -1.44 5.48
CA VAL A 123 -5.64 -1.59 4.29
C VAL A 123 -6.48 -2.23 3.20
N GLY A 124 -6.67 -1.51 2.11
CA GLY A 124 -7.55 -1.90 1.02
C GLY A 124 -7.06 -3.11 0.21
N ALA A 125 -7.96 -3.66 -0.59
CA ALA A 125 -7.69 -4.84 -1.41
C ALA A 125 -6.50 -4.60 -2.37
N ALA A 126 -5.61 -5.59 -2.46
CA ALA A 126 -4.41 -5.56 -3.30
C ALA A 126 -3.49 -4.33 -3.07
N ALA A 127 -3.55 -3.69 -1.90
CA ALA A 127 -2.83 -2.44 -1.62
C ALA A 127 -1.33 -2.54 -1.91
N PHE A 128 -0.70 -3.67 -1.61
CA PHE A 128 0.71 -3.96 -1.84
C PHE A 128 0.91 -5.19 -2.75
N ALA A 129 -0.09 -5.56 -3.54
CA ALA A 129 0.04 -6.68 -4.46
C ALA A 129 1.08 -6.38 -5.55
N SER A 130 1.74 -7.42 -6.04
CA SER A 130 2.80 -7.34 -7.06
C SER A 130 4.03 -6.48 -6.67
N CYS A 131 4.27 -6.23 -5.37
CA CYS A 131 5.50 -5.60 -4.89
C CYS A 131 6.62 -6.65 -4.78
N ALA A 132 7.34 -6.92 -5.86
CA ALA A 132 8.21 -8.10 -6.00
C ALA A 132 9.38 -8.18 -4.98
N GLU A 133 9.91 -7.04 -4.53
CA GLU A 133 11.02 -6.98 -3.57
C GLU A 133 10.57 -6.77 -2.12
N LEU A 134 9.27 -6.59 -1.85
CA LEU A 134 8.78 -6.32 -0.51
C LEU A 134 8.98 -7.55 0.39
N SER A 135 9.93 -7.49 1.29
CA SER A 135 10.34 -8.59 2.17
C SER A 135 10.26 -8.27 3.65
N ASP A 136 10.13 -7.00 4.00
CA ASP A 136 10.03 -6.55 5.40
C ASP A 136 8.69 -5.81 5.59
N VAL A 137 7.71 -6.50 6.19
CA VAL A 137 6.38 -5.96 6.48
C VAL A 137 6.15 -5.98 7.98
N THR A 138 5.93 -4.81 8.55
CA THR A 138 5.54 -4.65 9.95
C THR A 138 4.16 -4.00 10.04
N ILE A 139 3.23 -4.62 10.72
CA ILE A 139 1.91 -4.06 11.05
C ILE A 139 1.86 -3.85 12.55
N LYS A 140 1.86 -2.59 13.01
CA LYS A 140 1.96 -2.25 14.45
C LYS A 140 0.67 -2.45 15.22
N SER A 141 -0.47 -2.63 14.56
CA SER A 141 -1.78 -2.82 15.20
C SER A 141 -2.38 -4.18 14.90
N GLU A 142 -2.85 -4.85 15.92
CA GLU A 142 -3.63 -6.09 15.80
C GLU A 142 -5.05 -5.86 15.26
N ASN A 143 -5.52 -4.63 15.28
CA ASN A 143 -6.88 -4.27 14.88
C ASN A 143 -6.96 -3.73 13.44
N THR A 144 -5.87 -3.73 12.68
CA THR A 144 -5.89 -3.30 11.29
C THR A 144 -6.66 -4.31 10.44
N LEU A 145 -7.75 -3.87 9.81
CA LEU A 145 -8.47 -4.67 8.84
C LEU A 145 -7.68 -4.76 7.53
N LEU A 146 -7.37 -5.96 7.09
CA LEU A 146 -6.73 -6.22 5.80
C LEU A 146 -7.78 -6.77 4.82
N HIS A 147 -8.02 -6.05 3.73
CA HIS A 147 -8.92 -6.54 2.68
C HIS A 147 -8.24 -7.58 1.78
N GLY A 148 -9.04 -8.34 1.04
CA GLY A 148 -8.58 -9.48 0.24
C GLY A 148 -7.39 -9.16 -0.67
N GLY A 149 -6.33 -9.96 -0.58
CA GLY A 149 -5.12 -9.77 -1.35
C GLY A 149 -4.32 -8.53 -1.03
N ALA A 150 -4.53 -7.88 0.15
CA ALA A 150 -3.83 -6.63 0.52
C ALA A 150 -2.32 -6.70 0.27
N PHE A 151 -1.70 -7.85 0.44
CA PHE A 151 -0.29 -8.12 0.19
C PHE A 151 -0.03 -9.16 -0.91
N GLY A 152 -1.01 -9.50 -1.71
CA GLY A 152 -0.83 -10.46 -2.80
C GLY A 152 -2.09 -10.61 -3.63
N GLU A 153 -1.96 -10.97 -4.92
CA GLU A 153 -3.09 -11.29 -5.78
C GLU A 153 -3.36 -12.78 -5.80
N LYS A 154 -4.66 -13.10 -5.84
CA LYS A 154 -5.16 -14.41 -6.16
C LYS A 154 -5.04 -14.63 -7.66
N ALA A 155 -4.13 -15.49 -8.05
CA ALA A 155 -4.02 -16.08 -9.37
C ALA A 155 -3.01 -15.51 -10.38
N GLY A 156 -2.04 -16.30 -10.71
CA GLY A 156 -1.49 -16.49 -12.03
C GLY A 156 -0.12 -15.86 -12.31
N TYR A 157 0.28 -14.83 -11.62
CA TYR A 157 1.61 -14.24 -11.76
C TYR A 157 2.25 -13.95 -10.40
N SER A 158 3.24 -14.78 -10.05
CA SER A 158 4.22 -14.50 -8.97
C SER A 158 3.71 -14.28 -7.55
N ALA A 159 2.49 -14.63 -7.21
CA ALA A 159 1.96 -14.61 -5.84
C ALA A 159 2.84 -15.38 -4.83
N GLY A 160 3.75 -16.21 -5.32
CA GLY A 160 4.58 -17.08 -4.50
C GLY A 160 5.64 -16.38 -3.64
N ARG A 161 6.11 -15.17 -3.99
CA ARG A 161 7.15 -14.51 -3.19
C ARG A 161 6.57 -13.66 -2.08
N PHE A 162 5.52 -12.96 -2.36
CA PHE A 162 4.97 -11.98 -1.42
C PHE A 162 4.19 -12.64 -0.29
N ALA A 163 3.27 -13.53 -0.67
CA ALA A 163 2.61 -14.39 0.29
C ALA A 163 3.63 -15.17 1.13
N LYS A 164 4.71 -15.65 0.50
CA LYS A 164 5.77 -16.36 1.21
C LYS A 164 6.44 -15.51 2.30
N ASN A 165 6.69 -14.24 2.08
CA ASN A 165 7.37 -13.39 3.06
C ASN A 165 6.44 -13.01 4.22
N LEU A 166 5.17 -12.73 3.95
CA LEU A 166 4.18 -12.59 5.02
C LEU A 166 3.99 -13.93 5.77
N TYR A 167 4.01 -15.04 5.06
CA TYR A 167 4.04 -16.39 5.63
C TYR A 167 5.31 -16.62 6.46
N ASP A 168 6.48 -16.27 5.95
CA ASP A 168 7.78 -16.49 6.63
C ASP A 168 7.93 -15.61 7.87
N LEU A 169 7.33 -14.41 7.87
CA LEU A 169 7.39 -13.47 9.01
C LEU A 169 6.40 -13.82 10.13
N HIS A 170 5.29 -14.49 9.80
CA HIS A 170 4.21 -14.74 10.74
C HIS A 170 3.66 -16.18 10.66
N TYR A 171 4.44 -17.11 10.10
CA TYR A 171 4.02 -18.47 9.86
C TYR A 171 3.53 -19.19 11.14
N ASP A 172 4.21 -18.93 12.25
CA ASP A 172 3.87 -19.52 13.55
C ASP A 172 2.53 -19.02 14.13
N TRP A 173 2.00 -17.91 13.59
CA TRP A 173 0.77 -17.26 14.07
C TRP A 173 -0.44 -17.54 13.19
N LEU A 174 -0.20 -17.88 11.93
CA LEU A 174 -1.23 -18.02 10.91
C LEU A 174 -1.67 -19.48 10.72
N TYR A 175 -0.88 -20.44 11.18
CA TYR A 175 -1.08 -21.86 11.01
C TYR A 175 -0.89 -22.63 12.30
N ASP A 176 -1.82 -22.50 13.24
CA ASP A 176 -1.73 -23.24 14.49
C ASP A 176 -2.25 -24.70 14.39
N ASP A 177 -2.81 -25.14 13.27
CA ASP A 177 -3.36 -26.48 13.16
C ASP A 177 -2.67 -27.39 12.14
N GLY A 178 -1.62 -26.91 11.47
CA GLY A 178 -0.78 -27.71 10.56
C GLY A 178 -1.51 -28.34 9.37
N ALA A 179 -2.78 -28.05 9.17
CA ALA A 179 -3.64 -28.66 8.16
C ALA A 179 -4.55 -27.66 7.44
N SER A 180 -4.49 -26.36 7.77
CA SER A 180 -5.45 -25.40 7.24
C SER A 180 -5.07 -24.91 5.85
N ASP A 181 -5.98 -25.10 4.91
CA ASP A 181 -5.93 -24.45 3.60
C ASP A 181 -6.27 -22.94 3.65
N PHE A 182 -6.50 -22.39 4.85
CA PHE A 182 -6.92 -21.02 5.08
C PHE A 182 -5.75 -20.14 5.50
N PHE A 183 -5.71 -18.94 4.93
CA PHE A 183 -4.81 -17.90 5.35
C PHE A 183 -5.54 -16.93 6.28
N ILE A 184 -5.22 -16.97 7.57
CA ILE A 184 -5.91 -16.22 8.62
C ILE A 184 -4.89 -15.30 9.31
N TRP A 185 -5.20 -14.00 9.39
CA TRP A 185 -4.46 -13.01 10.15
C TRP A 185 -5.34 -12.49 11.29
N GLN A 186 -4.96 -12.75 12.51
CA GLN A 186 -5.67 -12.29 13.72
C GLN A 186 -7.20 -12.45 13.65
N GLY A 187 -7.64 -13.62 13.21
CA GLY A 187 -9.05 -13.91 13.01
C GLY A 187 -9.66 -13.36 11.71
N GLN A 188 -8.88 -12.67 10.90
CA GLN A 188 -9.31 -12.22 9.56
C GLN A 188 -8.96 -13.29 8.53
N LEU A 189 -9.94 -13.80 7.81
CA LEU A 189 -9.70 -14.69 6.67
C LEU A 189 -9.23 -13.85 5.48
N LEU A 190 -7.97 -14.02 5.09
CA LEU A 190 -7.35 -13.30 3.98
C LEU A 190 -7.38 -14.11 2.67
N ASP A 191 -7.22 -15.43 2.74
CA ASP A 191 -7.22 -16.28 1.56
C ASP A 191 -7.56 -17.75 1.91
N TYR A 192 -7.91 -18.54 0.87
CA TYR A 192 -8.15 -19.98 0.92
C TYR A 192 -7.42 -20.68 -0.23
N LYS A 193 -6.52 -21.61 0.09
CA LYS A 193 -5.71 -22.36 -0.87
C LYS A 193 -6.23 -23.77 -1.16
N GLY A 194 -7.22 -24.20 -0.41
CA GLY A 194 -7.80 -25.54 -0.56
C GLY A 194 -8.53 -25.72 -1.88
N THR A 195 -8.76 -26.97 -2.23
CA THR A 195 -9.48 -27.37 -3.46
C THR A 195 -10.97 -27.55 -3.24
N SER A 196 -11.46 -27.51 -2.01
CA SER A 196 -12.88 -27.65 -1.69
C SER A 196 -13.70 -26.46 -2.24
N LYS A 197 -14.82 -26.75 -2.87
CA LYS A 197 -15.79 -25.74 -3.30
C LYS A 197 -16.68 -25.23 -2.16
N THR A 198 -16.70 -25.95 -1.05
CA THR A 198 -17.47 -25.63 0.16
C THR A 198 -16.57 -25.81 1.38
N PRO A 199 -15.54 -24.93 1.57
CA PRO A 199 -14.67 -25.04 2.71
C PRO A 199 -15.41 -24.73 4.01
N VAL A 200 -15.10 -25.46 5.07
CA VAL A 200 -15.57 -25.13 6.41
C VAL A 200 -14.61 -24.09 6.97
N ILE A 201 -15.12 -22.91 7.25
CA ILE A 201 -14.32 -21.83 7.82
C ILE A 201 -14.00 -22.15 9.27
N PRO A 202 -12.74 -22.06 9.72
CA PRO A 202 -12.35 -22.32 11.11
C PRO A 202 -13.05 -21.39 12.10
N ASP A 203 -13.34 -21.87 13.31
CA ASP A 203 -14.06 -21.14 14.36
C ASP A 203 -13.33 -19.89 14.87
N ASN A 204 -12.02 -19.80 14.66
CA ASN A 204 -11.19 -18.65 15.02
C ASN A 204 -11.27 -17.50 14.02
N VAL A 205 -11.97 -17.67 12.90
CA VAL A 205 -12.21 -16.58 11.94
C VAL A 205 -13.33 -15.69 12.47
N THR A 206 -13.00 -14.44 12.71
CA THR A 206 -13.94 -13.42 13.20
C THR A 206 -14.35 -12.41 12.11
N VAL A 207 -13.52 -12.28 11.07
CA VAL A 207 -13.75 -11.38 9.94
C VAL A 207 -13.40 -12.09 8.63
N ILE A 208 -14.23 -11.93 7.61
CA ILE A 208 -13.92 -12.37 6.25
C ILE A 208 -13.56 -11.11 5.45
N GLY A 209 -12.32 -11.04 4.95
CA GLY A 209 -11.88 -9.96 4.07
C GLY A 209 -12.72 -9.93 2.78
N ALA A 210 -13.15 -8.75 2.40
CA ALA A 210 -13.92 -8.51 1.18
C ALA A 210 -13.01 -8.20 -0.01
#